data_146fd49bb965afa7cc158035c8a46807
#
_entry.id   146fd49bb965afa7cc158035c8a46807
#
_cell.length_a   1.000
_cell.length_b   1.000
_cell.length_c   1.000
_cell.angle_alpha   90.00
_cell.angle_beta   90.00
_cell.angle_gamma   90.00
#
_symmetry.space_group_name_H-M   'P 1'
#
loop_
_entity.id
_entity.type
_entity.pdbx_description
1 polymer ?
#
loop_
_entity_poly.entity_id
_entity_poly.type
_entity_poly.pdbx_seq_one_letter_code
_entity_poly.pdbx_strand_id
1 'polypeptide(L)'
;MLTNLILGDCLDALADLDPASVDFLFADLPYGTTACAWDSVIPFDALWPLLNRVCKPNAAMVFTAAQPFTTALIGSNLKAFRYCWVWAKNMPTGFANARKMPMRSHEDIAVFYRRLPTYNPQPTASKIKNPAYFGRRQIRKKTNASGLYGDLSNDGSESHLTPVVLPRSVVEIDCHPRALGTVHPTQKPVALIEYLIATYSNPGDVVLDPTMGSGTTGVAARNLGRGFIGIERDPTYFATASARIAAAK
;
A
#
# COMPACT_ATOMS: atom_id res chain seq x y z
N MET A 1 -14.46 -13.24 11.50
CA MET A 1 -13.07 -12.90 11.14
C MET A 1 -12.37 -12.27 12.32
N LEU A 2 -11.05 -12.49 12.46
CA LEU A 2 -10.24 -11.86 13.51
C LEU A 2 -10.28 -10.33 13.33
N THR A 3 -10.66 -9.62 14.38
CA THR A 3 -10.48 -8.16 14.46
C THR A 3 -9.94 -7.87 15.84
N ASN A 4 -8.70 -7.38 15.89
CA ASN A 4 -8.01 -7.02 17.12
C ASN A 4 -7.57 -5.56 17.02
N LEU A 5 -8.16 -4.69 17.85
CA LEU A 5 -7.85 -3.27 17.89
C LEU A 5 -7.16 -2.97 19.22
N ILE A 6 -5.99 -2.35 19.16
CA ILE A 6 -5.13 -2.09 20.31
C ILE A 6 -4.95 -0.58 20.48
N LEU A 7 -5.37 -0.04 21.61
CA LEU A 7 -5.10 1.33 22.00
C LEU A 7 -3.74 1.39 22.71
N GLY A 8 -2.74 1.99 22.09
CA GLY A 8 -1.40 2.09 22.66
C GLY A 8 -0.33 2.52 21.69
N ASP A 9 0.90 2.60 22.17
CA ASP A 9 2.06 2.82 21.31
C ASP A 9 2.32 1.59 20.42
N CYS A 10 2.66 1.84 19.16
CA CYS A 10 2.82 0.75 18.19
C CYS A 10 4.04 -0.13 18.48
N LEU A 11 5.13 0.41 19.05
CA LEU A 11 6.32 -0.39 19.38
C LEU A 11 6.02 -1.37 20.51
N ASP A 12 5.31 -0.90 21.56
CA ASP A 12 4.89 -1.74 22.68
C ASP A 12 3.89 -2.81 22.20
N ALA A 13 2.83 -2.39 21.51
CA ALA A 13 1.82 -3.32 21.02
C ALA A 13 2.39 -4.36 20.04
N LEU A 14 3.30 -3.96 19.14
CA LEU A 14 3.98 -4.88 18.24
C LEU A 14 4.82 -5.90 19.01
N ALA A 15 5.44 -5.54 20.15
CA ALA A 15 6.24 -6.46 20.94
C ALA A 15 5.41 -7.61 21.55
N ASP A 16 4.11 -7.36 21.81
CA ASP A 16 3.20 -8.34 22.41
C ASP A 16 2.50 -9.25 21.40
N LEU A 17 2.53 -8.91 20.09
CA LEU A 17 1.91 -9.74 19.06
C LEU A 17 2.71 -11.05 18.85
N ASP A 18 2.00 -12.11 18.47
CA ASP A 18 2.60 -13.40 18.14
C ASP A 18 3.55 -13.30 16.93
N PRO A 19 4.72 -13.96 16.96
CA PRO A 19 5.61 -14.04 15.81
C PRO A 19 4.93 -14.67 14.60
N ALA A 20 5.24 -14.16 13.39
CA ALA A 20 4.74 -14.67 12.11
C ALA A 20 3.20 -14.83 12.06
N SER A 21 2.48 -13.93 12.73
CA SER A 21 1.00 -13.91 12.75
C SER A 21 0.38 -13.06 11.65
N VAL A 22 1.16 -12.24 10.94
CA VAL A 22 0.72 -11.26 9.96
C VAL A 22 1.08 -11.69 8.54
N ASP A 23 0.09 -11.71 7.66
CA ASP A 23 0.25 -12.06 6.23
C ASP A 23 0.56 -10.85 5.35
N PHE A 24 0.03 -9.69 5.70
CA PHE A 24 0.22 -8.44 4.98
C PHE A 24 0.25 -7.26 5.96
N LEU A 25 1.18 -6.33 5.73
CA LEU A 25 1.26 -5.07 6.48
C LEU A 25 1.02 -3.89 5.54
N PHE A 26 0.12 -3.01 5.93
CA PHE A 26 0.01 -1.67 5.39
C PHE A 26 0.24 -0.65 6.51
N ALA A 27 0.99 0.41 6.23
CA ALA A 27 1.17 1.51 7.18
C ALA A 27 1.29 2.86 6.48
N ASP A 28 0.60 3.84 7.03
CA ASP A 28 0.78 5.26 6.77
C ASP A 28 1.46 5.87 8.00
N LEU A 29 2.79 5.69 8.08
CA LEU A 29 3.58 6.14 9.24
C LEU A 29 3.57 7.66 9.35
N PRO A 30 3.77 8.25 10.53
CA PRO A 30 3.99 9.69 10.64
C PRO A 30 5.30 10.10 9.95
N TYR A 31 5.23 11.14 9.09
CA TYR A 31 6.36 11.57 8.25
C TYR A 31 7.25 12.63 8.92
N GLY A 32 6.80 13.24 10.04
CA GLY A 32 7.49 14.36 10.67
C GLY A 32 7.48 15.63 9.84
N THR A 33 6.48 15.83 8.99
CA THR A 33 6.40 16.96 8.04
C THR A 33 5.30 17.96 8.35
N THR A 34 4.50 17.70 9.38
CA THR A 34 3.41 18.57 9.82
C THR A 34 3.65 19.09 11.24
N ALA A 35 2.94 20.15 11.64
CA ALA A 35 2.98 20.68 13.01
C ALA A 35 2.10 19.90 14.00
N CYS A 36 1.52 18.77 13.58
CA CYS A 36 0.67 17.96 14.43
C CYS A 36 1.49 17.18 15.47
N ALA A 37 1.06 17.16 16.71
CA ALA A 37 1.77 16.47 17.81
C ALA A 37 1.97 14.96 17.57
N TRP A 38 1.08 14.34 16.80
CA TRP A 38 1.18 12.93 16.44
C TRP A 38 2.16 12.64 15.29
N ASP A 39 2.59 13.66 14.52
CA ASP A 39 3.46 13.48 13.35
C ASP A 39 4.95 13.44 13.76
N SER A 40 5.28 12.51 14.63
CA SER A 40 6.64 12.22 15.08
C SER A 40 7.13 10.93 14.44
N VAL A 41 8.25 11.00 13.72
CA VAL A 41 8.83 9.83 13.02
C VAL A 41 9.16 8.73 14.03
N ILE A 42 8.64 7.53 13.77
CA ILE A 42 8.93 6.33 14.56
C ILE A 42 10.36 5.88 14.25
N PRO A 43 11.22 5.63 15.27
CA PRO A 43 12.58 5.16 15.02
C PRO A 43 12.62 3.86 14.24
N PHE A 44 13.24 3.86 13.07
CA PHE A 44 13.25 2.71 12.17
C PHE A 44 14.04 1.53 12.73
N ASP A 45 15.09 1.79 13.51
CA ASP A 45 15.90 0.78 14.19
C ASP A 45 15.11 -0.01 15.24
N ALA A 46 14.14 0.62 15.91
CA ALA A 46 13.21 -0.04 16.80
C ALA A 46 12.06 -0.72 16.03
N LEU A 47 11.56 -0.11 14.96
CA LEU A 47 10.39 -0.58 14.23
C LEU A 47 10.68 -1.85 13.39
N TRP A 48 11.75 -1.88 12.60
CA TRP A 48 12.02 -2.98 11.67
C TRP A 48 12.18 -4.35 12.35
N PRO A 49 12.87 -4.49 13.51
CA PRO A 49 12.95 -5.77 14.21
C PRO A 49 11.57 -6.32 14.59
N LEU A 50 10.66 -5.45 15.08
CA LEU A 50 9.32 -5.82 15.48
C LEU A 50 8.47 -6.23 14.27
N LEU A 51 8.47 -5.43 13.20
CA LEU A 51 7.77 -5.79 11.97
C LEU A 51 8.27 -7.10 11.36
N ASN A 52 9.58 -7.31 11.36
CA ASN A 52 10.17 -8.57 10.89
C ASN A 52 9.81 -9.78 11.74
N ARG A 53 9.55 -9.57 13.03
CA ARG A 53 9.13 -10.64 13.95
C ARG A 53 7.66 -11.02 13.72
N VAL A 54 6.76 -10.04 13.65
CA VAL A 54 5.32 -10.29 13.55
C VAL A 54 4.87 -10.68 12.16
N CYS A 55 5.53 -10.16 11.11
CA CYS A 55 5.21 -10.48 9.73
C CYS A 55 5.79 -11.84 9.32
N LYS A 56 5.00 -12.66 8.63
CA LYS A 56 5.46 -13.90 8.00
C LYS A 56 6.63 -13.64 7.05
N PRO A 57 7.52 -14.60 6.80
CA PRO A 57 8.67 -14.40 5.89
C PRO A 57 8.28 -13.93 4.48
N ASN A 58 7.11 -14.32 4.01
CA ASN A 58 6.53 -13.95 2.71
C ASN A 58 5.45 -12.86 2.81
N ALA A 59 5.32 -12.18 3.93
CA ALA A 59 4.43 -11.02 4.02
C ALA A 59 5.00 -9.84 3.22
N ALA A 60 4.16 -9.18 2.44
CA ALA A 60 4.48 -7.85 1.92
C ALA A 60 4.25 -6.81 3.00
N MET A 61 5.19 -5.90 3.15
CA MET A 61 5.09 -4.72 4.01
C MET A 61 5.03 -3.49 3.10
N VAL A 62 3.92 -2.79 3.11
CA VAL A 62 3.60 -1.71 2.18
C VAL A 62 3.37 -0.42 2.95
N PHE A 63 4.09 0.63 2.55
CA PHE A 63 4.05 1.91 3.23
C PHE A 63 3.71 3.03 2.24
N THR A 64 2.76 3.89 2.57
CA THR A 64 2.65 5.17 1.89
C THR A 64 3.74 6.11 2.39
N ALA A 65 4.26 6.94 1.50
CA ALA A 65 5.34 7.86 1.81
C ALA A 65 5.35 9.07 0.85
N ALA A 66 5.93 10.16 1.30
CA ALA A 66 6.24 11.31 0.47
C ALA A 66 7.64 11.83 0.80
N GLN A 67 8.33 12.44 -0.19
CA GLN A 67 9.67 12.99 0.04
C GLN A 67 9.67 14.11 1.11
N PRO A 68 10.70 14.20 1.97
CA PRO A 68 11.92 13.38 2.02
C PRO A 68 11.79 12.07 2.80
N PHE A 69 10.63 11.80 3.43
CA PHE A 69 10.40 10.61 4.24
C PHE A 69 10.57 9.30 3.42
N THR A 70 10.16 9.29 2.14
CA THR A 70 10.35 8.14 1.24
C THR A 70 11.82 7.70 1.20
N THR A 71 12.73 8.67 1.04
CA THR A 71 14.18 8.38 0.98
C THR A 71 14.68 7.80 2.30
N ALA A 72 14.28 8.36 3.44
CA ALA A 72 14.66 7.88 4.76
C ALA A 72 14.13 6.47 5.02
N LEU A 73 12.87 6.21 4.72
CA LEU A 73 12.23 4.90 4.86
C LEU A 73 12.92 3.82 4.02
N ILE A 74 13.16 4.09 2.73
CA ILE A 74 13.84 3.14 1.84
C ILE A 74 15.28 2.92 2.30
N GLY A 75 16.00 3.99 2.63
CA GLY A 75 17.38 3.92 3.11
C GLY A 75 17.54 3.12 4.40
N SER A 76 16.52 3.13 5.27
CA SER A 76 16.55 2.39 6.53
C SER A 76 16.50 0.86 6.38
N ASN A 77 16.04 0.34 5.22
CA ASN A 77 15.96 -1.11 4.98
C ASN A 77 16.10 -1.49 3.50
N LEU A 78 17.18 -1.06 2.86
CA LEU A 78 17.48 -1.37 1.45
C LEU A 78 17.48 -2.88 1.15
N LYS A 79 17.85 -3.72 2.11
CA LYS A 79 17.89 -5.17 1.94
C LYS A 79 16.52 -5.77 1.66
N ALA A 80 15.47 -5.24 2.29
CA ALA A 80 14.10 -5.71 2.12
C ALA A 80 13.31 -4.92 1.08
N PHE A 81 13.75 -3.70 0.73
CA PHE A 81 13.11 -2.87 -0.29
C PHE A 81 13.11 -3.55 -1.66
N ARG A 82 12.01 -3.39 -2.40
CA ARG A 82 11.84 -4.00 -3.72
C ARG A 82 11.51 -3.01 -4.82
N TYR A 83 10.43 -2.26 -4.64
CA TYR A 83 9.96 -1.27 -5.62
C TYR A 83 8.97 -0.30 -4.98
N CYS A 84 8.66 0.78 -5.71
CA CYS A 84 7.55 1.65 -5.39
C CYS A 84 6.44 1.52 -6.43
N TRP A 85 5.19 1.65 -5.95
CA TRP A 85 4.10 2.15 -6.75
C TRP A 85 4.05 3.66 -6.59
N VAL A 86 3.46 4.33 -7.56
CA VAL A 86 3.12 5.75 -7.50
C VAL A 86 1.60 5.86 -7.48
N TRP A 87 1.06 6.39 -6.40
CA TRP A 87 -0.35 6.74 -6.35
C TRP A 87 -0.54 8.15 -6.90
N ALA A 88 -1.09 8.25 -8.13
CA ALA A 88 -1.45 9.52 -8.76
C ALA A 88 -2.79 10.00 -8.19
N LYS A 89 -2.78 11.21 -7.63
CA LYS A 89 -3.94 11.84 -6.97
C LYS A 89 -4.63 12.81 -7.90
N ASN A 90 -5.95 12.80 -7.92
CA ASN A 90 -6.75 13.80 -8.63
C ASN A 90 -6.75 15.17 -7.91
N MET A 91 -6.39 15.23 -6.62
CA MET A 91 -6.29 16.45 -5.84
C MET A 91 -4.85 16.65 -5.35
N PRO A 92 -4.09 17.60 -5.91
CA PRO A 92 -2.73 17.87 -5.48
C PRO A 92 -2.71 18.55 -4.10
N THR A 93 -1.59 18.38 -3.39
CA THR A 93 -1.33 18.98 -2.07
C THR A 93 -0.14 19.95 -2.14
N GLY A 94 0.03 20.81 -1.12
CA GLY A 94 1.13 21.77 -1.06
C GLY A 94 0.79 23.14 -1.66
N PHE A 95 -0.48 23.50 -1.73
CA PHE A 95 -0.97 24.77 -2.27
C PHE A 95 -0.24 26.01 -1.74
N ALA A 96 0.07 26.06 -0.44
CA ALA A 96 0.76 27.20 0.17
C ALA A 96 2.13 27.48 -0.47
N ASN A 97 2.77 26.50 -1.07
CA ASN A 97 4.07 26.60 -1.73
C ASN A 97 4.00 26.56 -3.27
N ALA A 98 2.81 26.62 -3.87
CA ALA A 98 2.62 26.43 -5.30
C ALA A 98 3.35 27.46 -6.20
N ARG A 99 3.72 28.61 -5.64
CA ARG A 99 4.54 29.64 -6.32
C ARG A 99 6.05 29.42 -6.21
N LYS A 100 6.49 28.47 -5.36
CA LYS A 100 7.93 28.19 -5.09
C LYS A 100 8.36 26.82 -5.58
N MET A 101 7.42 25.88 -5.65
CA MET A 101 7.66 24.50 -6.10
C MET A 101 6.38 23.87 -6.65
N PRO A 102 6.46 22.80 -7.46
CA PRO A 102 5.29 22.10 -7.95
C PRO A 102 4.45 21.55 -6.79
N MET A 103 3.12 21.60 -6.96
CA MET A 103 2.20 20.89 -6.06
C MET A 103 2.37 19.38 -6.19
N ARG A 104 2.28 18.65 -5.08
CA ARG A 104 2.42 17.20 -5.05
C ARG A 104 1.14 16.54 -5.52
N SER A 105 1.16 15.93 -6.71
CA SER A 105 0.04 15.20 -7.31
C SER A 105 0.16 13.69 -7.17
N HIS A 106 1.16 13.21 -6.42
CA HIS A 106 1.35 11.78 -6.15
C HIS A 106 1.90 11.53 -4.74
N GLU A 107 1.80 10.28 -4.33
CA GLU A 107 2.53 9.72 -3.18
C GLU A 107 3.21 8.42 -3.63
N ASP A 108 4.35 8.13 -3.00
CA ASP A 108 5.05 6.85 -3.18
C ASP A 108 4.37 5.79 -2.32
N ILE A 109 4.34 4.55 -2.81
CA ILE A 109 3.94 3.38 -2.04
C ILE A 109 5.10 2.40 -2.08
N ALA A 110 5.91 2.41 -1.03
CA ALA A 110 7.11 1.59 -0.93
C ALA A 110 6.77 0.17 -0.49
N VAL A 111 7.28 -0.82 -1.23
CA VAL A 111 7.03 -2.24 -1.01
C VAL A 111 8.30 -2.93 -0.54
N PHE A 112 8.20 -3.59 0.60
CA PHE A 112 9.28 -4.36 1.21
C PHE A 112 8.83 -5.81 1.42
N TYR A 113 9.73 -6.76 1.22
CA TYR A 113 9.53 -8.15 1.62
C TYR A 113 10.86 -8.91 1.70
N ARG A 114 10.88 -9.98 2.52
CA ARG A 114 12.05 -10.85 2.69
C ARG A 114 12.07 -12.00 1.68
N ARG A 115 10.89 -12.60 1.43
CA ARG A 115 10.64 -13.64 0.42
C ARG A 115 9.50 -13.19 -0.47
N LEU A 116 9.41 -13.74 -1.68
CA LEU A 116 8.35 -13.41 -2.62
C LEU A 116 6.98 -13.56 -1.96
N PRO A 117 6.18 -12.48 -1.90
CA PRO A 117 4.86 -12.50 -1.25
C PRO A 117 3.79 -13.05 -2.17
N THR A 118 2.58 -13.22 -1.62
CA THR A 118 1.36 -13.30 -2.43
C THR A 118 1.32 -12.08 -3.36
N TYR A 119 1.06 -12.33 -4.64
CA TYR A 119 0.86 -11.26 -5.62
C TYR A 119 -0.30 -11.63 -6.53
N ASN A 120 -1.43 -10.98 -6.31
CA ASN A 120 -2.63 -11.11 -7.13
C ASN A 120 -2.73 -9.86 -8.02
N PRO A 121 -2.26 -9.91 -9.28
CA PRO A 121 -2.32 -8.74 -10.14
C PRO A 121 -3.77 -8.28 -10.30
N GLN A 122 -4.02 -6.99 -10.12
CA GLN A 122 -5.33 -6.37 -10.31
C GLN A 122 -5.41 -5.85 -11.75
N PRO A 123 -6.06 -6.56 -12.68
CA PRO A 123 -6.07 -6.17 -14.08
C PRO A 123 -6.80 -4.83 -14.27
N THR A 124 -6.27 -4.00 -15.15
CA THR A 124 -6.89 -2.73 -15.53
C THR A 124 -7.40 -2.79 -16.97
N ALA A 125 -8.38 -1.96 -17.31
CA ALA A 125 -8.87 -1.86 -18.69
C ALA A 125 -7.74 -1.43 -19.64
N SER A 126 -7.65 -2.09 -20.77
CA SER A 126 -6.72 -1.69 -21.83
C SER A 126 -7.08 -0.30 -22.36
N LYS A 127 -6.07 0.54 -22.61
CA LYS A 127 -6.25 1.84 -23.28
C LYS A 127 -6.60 1.68 -24.77
N ILE A 128 -6.57 0.48 -25.31
CA ILE A 128 -6.99 0.18 -26.69
C ILE A 128 -8.51 0.28 -26.76
N LYS A 129 -9.02 1.33 -27.40
CA LYS A 129 -10.45 1.61 -27.49
C LYS A 129 -11.19 0.78 -28.55
N ASN A 130 -10.47 0.27 -29.57
CA ASN A 130 -11.11 -0.46 -30.67
C ASN A 130 -11.14 -1.98 -30.38
N PRO A 131 -12.34 -2.57 -30.15
CA PRO A 131 -12.48 -4.00 -29.87
C PRO A 131 -11.92 -4.91 -30.98
N ALA A 132 -11.85 -4.44 -32.23
CA ALA A 132 -11.32 -5.21 -33.36
C ALA A 132 -9.82 -5.57 -33.22
N TYR A 133 -9.10 -4.93 -32.29
CA TYR A 133 -7.71 -5.29 -31.99
C TYR A 133 -7.58 -6.39 -30.95
N PHE A 134 -8.63 -6.68 -30.17
CA PHE A 134 -8.60 -7.77 -29.21
C PHE A 134 -8.63 -9.12 -29.90
N GLY A 135 -7.90 -10.08 -29.39
CA GLY A 135 -7.74 -11.42 -30.01
C GLY A 135 -6.73 -11.46 -31.16
N ARG A 136 -6.19 -10.32 -31.62
CA ARG A 136 -5.12 -10.33 -32.63
C ARG A 136 -3.86 -10.94 -32.05
N ARG A 137 -3.32 -11.91 -32.78
CA ARG A 137 -2.03 -12.54 -32.46
C ARG A 137 -0.91 -11.53 -32.55
N GLN A 138 -0.16 -11.36 -31.47
CA GLN A 138 1.13 -10.66 -31.49
C GLN A 138 2.26 -11.68 -31.48
N ILE A 139 2.99 -11.73 -32.57
CA ILE A 139 4.24 -12.48 -32.60
C ILE A 139 5.31 -11.57 -31.97
N ARG A 140 5.77 -11.90 -30.77
CA ARG A 140 6.97 -11.26 -30.22
C ARG A 140 8.16 -11.64 -31.10
N LYS A 141 8.65 -10.68 -31.91
CA LYS A 141 9.91 -10.89 -32.62
C LYS A 141 11.02 -11.09 -31.58
N LYS A 142 11.82 -12.15 -31.77
CA LYS A 142 13.07 -12.31 -31.02
C LYS A 142 13.93 -11.07 -31.23
N THR A 143 14.01 -10.20 -30.28
CA THR A 143 14.97 -9.10 -30.29
C THR A 143 16.02 -9.39 -29.22
N ASN A 144 16.99 -10.23 -29.56
CA ASN A 144 18.20 -10.47 -28.77
C ASN A 144 19.20 -9.29 -28.87
N ALA A 145 18.73 -8.11 -29.31
CA ALA A 145 19.63 -7.04 -29.70
C ALA A 145 20.25 -6.23 -28.56
N SER A 146 19.79 -6.39 -27.29
CA SER A 146 20.30 -5.51 -26.24
C SER A 146 20.98 -6.20 -25.06
N GLY A 147 20.90 -7.52 -24.91
CA GLY A 147 21.46 -8.22 -23.73
C GLY A 147 20.93 -7.75 -22.36
N LEU A 148 20.06 -6.74 -22.35
CA LEU A 148 19.59 -6.03 -21.15
C LEU A 148 18.76 -6.91 -20.20
N TYR A 149 18.14 -7.98 -20.70
CA TYR A 149 17.23 -8.83 -19.92
C TYR A 149 17.68 -10.29 -19.85
N GLY A 150 18.95 -10.60 -20.13
CA GLY A 150 19.45 -11.97 -20.20
C GLY A 150 18.76 -12.80 -21.29
N ASP A 151 18.94 -14.10 -21.25
CA ASP A 151 18.19 -15.05 -22.10
C ASP A 151 16.76 -15.20 -21.58
N LEU A 152 15.92 -14.21 -21.84
CA LEU A 152 14.48 -14.45 -21.84
C LEU A 152 14.22 -15.39 -23.00
N SER A 153 14.26 -16.70 -22.73
CA SER A 153 13.89 -17.73 -23.68
C SER A 153 12.52 -17.39 -24.22
N ASN A 154 12.49 -16.95 -25.46
CA ASN A 154 11.26 -16.69 -26.17
C ASN A 154 10.74 -18.10 -26.53
N ASP A 155 9.93 -18.67 -25.63
CA ASP A 155 9.34 -20.01 -25.75
C ASP A 155 8.35 -20.12 -26.93
N GLY A 156 8.26 -19.06 -27.76
CA GLY A 156 7.31 -18.99 -28.84
C GLY A 156 5.86 -18.74 -28.35
N SER A 157 5.69 -18.35 -27.08
CA SER A 157 4.38 -18.07 -26.53
C SER A 157 3.68 -16.97 -27.32
N GLU A 158 2.47 -17.29 -27.77
CA GLU A 158 1.61 -16.35 -28.48
C GLU A 158 0.94 -15.44 -27.44
N SER A 159 1.10 -14.14 -27.59
CA SER A 159 0.32 -13.19 -26.82
C SER A 159 -0.80 -12.62 -27.65
N HIS A 160 -1.99 -12.56 -27.09
CA HIS A 160 -3.13 -11.91 -27.71
C HIS A 160 -3.42 -10.58 -27.01
N LEU A 161 -3.81 -9.57 -27.78
CA LEU A 161 -4.31 -8.32 -27.18
C LEU A 161 -5.60 -8.61 -26.44
N THR A 162 -5.64 -8.27 -25.17
CA THR A 162 -6.80 -8.49 -24.30
C THR A 162 -7.45 -7.16 -23.92
N PRO A 163 -8.75 -7.15 -23.58
CA PRO A 163 -9.42 -5.95 -23.08
C PRO A 163 -8.88 -5.49 -21.73
N VAL A 164 -8.10 -6.33 -21.06
CA VAL A 164 -7.45 -6.04 -19.77
C VAL A 164 -5.94 -6.17 -19.89
N VAL A 165 -5.22 -5.39 -19.12
CA VAL A 165 -3.75 -5.41 -19.05
C VAL A 165 -3.31 -5.56 -17.60
N LEU A 166 -2.13 -6.15 -17.41
CA LEU A 166 -1.50 -6.25 -16.10
C LEU A 166 -1.26 -4.85 -15.51
N PRO A 167 -1.29 -4.71 -14.18
CA PRO A 167 -1.12 -3.42 -13.53
C PRO A 167 0.26 -2.82 -13.84
N ARG A 168 0.31 -1.50 -13.87
CA ARG A 168 1.54 -0.71 -13.99
C ARG A 168 1.87 -0.12 -12.64
N SER A 169 3.11 0.34 -12.46
CA SER A 169 3.59 0.95 -11.22
C SER A 169 2.91 2.27 -10.84
N VAL A 170 2.07 2.85 -11.72
CA VAL A 170 1.26 4.03 -11.43
C VAL A 170 -0.20 3.61 -11.31
N VAL A 171 -0.81 3.90 -10.17
CA VAL A 171 -2.23 3.69 -9.90
C VAL A 171 -2.94 5.03 -9.78
N GLU A 172 -4.06 5.17 -10.48
CA GLU A 172 -4.91 6.36 -10.47
C GLU A 172 -6.16 6.03 -9.65
N ILE A 173 -6.21 6.53 -8.42
CA ILE A 173 -7.34 6.34 -7.50
C ILE A 173 -7.66 7.69 -6.88
N ASP A 174 -8.92 8.09 -6.98
CA ASP A 174 -9.37 9.39 -6.51
C ASP A 174 -9.25 9.53 -4.99
N CYS A 175 -8.77 10.70 -4.57
CA CYS A 175 -8.86 11.10 -3.18
C CYS A 175 -10.33 11.28 -2.77
N HIS A 176 -10.67 11.00 -1.52
CA HIS A 176 -11.99 11.37 -1.00
C HIS A 176 -12.17 12.89 -1.08
N PRO A 177 -13.27 13.39 -1.69
CA PRO A 177 -13.60 14.79 -1.63
C PRO A 177 -13.80 15.19 -0.16
N ARG A 178 -13.13 16.22 0.32
CA ARG A 178 -13.30 16.75 1.70
C ARG A 178 -14.77 17.14 1.99
N ALA A 179 -15.52 17.49 0.95
CA ALA A 179 -16.95 17.81 1.05
C ALA A 179 -17.84 16.65 1.50
N LEU A 180 -17.36 15.40 1.42
CA LEU A 180 -18.11 14.21 1.86
C LEU A 180 -17.80 13.79 3.31
N GLY A 181 -17.10 14.65 4.09
CA GLY A 181 -16.80 14.39 5.50
C GLY A 181 -15.64 13.41 5.68
N THR A 182 -14.41 13.91 5.67
CA THR A 182 -13.24 13.15 6.14
C THR A 182 -13.17 13.25 7.66
N VAL A 183 -13.06 12.13 8.33
CA VAL A 183 -12.92 12.07 9.81
C VAL A 183 -11.46 12.25 10.26
N HIS A 184 -10.52 12.26 9.31
CA HIS A 184 -9.10 12.50 9.57
C HIS A 184 -8.50 13.34 8.42
N PRO A 185 -7.65 14.36 8.70
CA PRO A 185 -7.12 15.27 7.68
C PRO A 185 -6.26 14.60 6.60
N THR A 186 -5.62 13.48 6.93
CA THR A 186 -4.74 12.71 6.03
C THR A 186 -5.30 11.34 5.65
N GLN A 187 -6.62 11.14 5.81
CA GLN A 187 -7.26 9.85 5.53
C GLN A 187 -7.00 9.39 4.09
N LYS A 188 -6.47 8.18 3.96
CA LYS A 188 -6.29 7.53 2.66
C LYS A 188 -7.64 7.01 2.12
N PRO A 189 -7.85 6.97 0.79
CA PRO A 189 -9.04 6.38 0.21
C PRO A 189 -9.15 4.89 0.52
N VAL A 190 -10.33 4.42 0.90
CA VAL A 190 -10.58 2.97 1.13
C VAL A 190 -10.24 2.17 -0.11
N ALA A 191 -10.62 2.64 -1.30
CA ALA A 191 -10.35 1.97 -2.58
C ALA A 191 -8.84 1.74 -2.85
N LEU A 192 -7.97 2.67 -2.40
CA LEU A 192 -6.51 2.48 -2.52
C LEU A 192 -6.04 1.32 -1.65
N ILE A 193 -6.52 1.29 -0.40
CA ILE A 193 -6.11 0.25 0.55
C ILE A 193 -6.68 -1.11 0.14
N GLU A 194 -7.93 -1.15 -0.34
CA GLU A 194 -8.52 -2.37 -0.91
C GLU A 194 -7.71 -2.90 -2.09
N TYR A 195 -7.27 -2.04 -2.99
CA TYR A 195 -6.41 -2.42 -4.12
C TYR A 195 -5.11 -3.08 -3.64
N LEU A 196 -4.44 -2.48 -2.64
CA LEU A 196 -3.19 -3.01 -2.09
C LEU A 196 -3.40 -4.32 -1.31
N ILE A 197 -4.44 -4.40 -0.47
CA ILE A 197 -4.80 -5.62 0.26
C ILE A 197 -5.14 -6.76 -0.71
N ALA A 198 -5.95 -6.50 -1.73
CA ALA A 198 -6.29 -7.51 -2.74
C ALA A 198 -5.05 -7.99 -3.50
N THR A 199 -4.08 -7.08 -3.76
CA THR A 199 -2.84 -7.42 -4.47
C THR A 199 -1.93 -8.33 -3.65
N TYR A 200 -1.80 -8.09 -2.34
CA TYR A 200 -0.77 -8.74 -1.53
C TYR A 200 -1.30 -9.73 -0.49
N SER A 201 -2.59 -10.02 -0.49
CA SER A 201 -3.20 -10.98 0.43
C SER A 201 -4.36 -11.75 -0.19
N ASN A 202 -4.73 -12.86 0.44
CA ASN A 202 -5.89 -13.67 0.10
C ASN A 202 -7.02 -13.50 1.14
N PRO A 203 -8.29 -13.81 0.82
CA PRO A 203 -9.34 -13.90 1.82
C PRO A 203 -8.95 -14.81 2.99
N GLY A 204 -9.20 -14.36 4.23
CA GLY A 204 -8.81 -15.05 5.44
C GLY A 204 -7.43 -14.69 5.99
N ASP A 205 -6.53 -14.07 5.20
CA ASP A 205 -5.23 -13.57 5.66
C ASP A 205 -5.41 -12.44 6.70
N VAL A 206 -4.39 -12.25 7.54
CA VAL A 206 -4.35 -11.22 8.58
C VAL A 206 -3.58 -10.00 8.09
N VAL A 207 -4.25 -8.86 8.08
CA VAL A 207 -3.71 -7.53 7.75
C VAL A 207 -3.34 -6.80 9.04
N LEU A 208 -2.15 -6.20 9.10
CA LEU A 208 -1.71 -5.34 10.19
C LEU A 208 -1.58 -3.89 9.72
N ASP A 209 -2.07 -2.97 10.56
CA ASP A 209 -1.75 -1.54 10.45
C ASP A 209 -1.30 -1.03 11.84
N PRO A 210 0.00 -0.75 12.01
CA PRO A 210 0.54 -0.32 13.32
C PRO A 210 0.24 1.14 13.67
N THR A 211 -0.34 1.91 12.74
CA THR A 211 -0.69 3.33 12.89
C THR A 211 -2.02 3.63 12.21
N MET A 212 -3.06 2.88 12.59
CA MET A 212 -4.31 2.80 11.80
C MET A 212 -5.10 4.12 11.71
N GLY A 213 -4.81 5.12 12.54
CA GLY A 213 -5.49 6.40 12.54
C GLY A 213 -7.00 6.24 12.63
N SER A 214 -7.71 6.72 11.62
CA SER A 214 -9.16 6.59 11.51
C SER A 214 -9.66 5.21 11.05
N GLY A 215 -8.79 4.21 10.92
CA GLY A 215 -9.16 2.81 10.63
C GLY A 215 -9.48 2.48 9.18
N THR A 216 -8.99 3.24 8.21
CA THR A 216 -9.27 2.98 6.79
C THR A 216 -8.80 1.60 6.35
N THR A 217 -7.63 1.15 6.84
CA THR A 217 -7.09 -0.19 6.55
C THR A 217 -8.00 -1.29 7.10
N GLY A 218 -8.52 -1.10 8.31
CA GLY A 218 -9.44 -2.06 8.93
C GLY A 218 -10.78 -2.17 8.17
N VAL A 219 -11.31 -1.03 7.70
CA VAL A 219 -12.50 -1.01 6.83
C VAL A 219 -12.23 -1.80 5.54
N ALA A 220 -11.13 -1.52 4.87
CA ALA A 220 -10.74 -2.20 3.63
C ALA A 220 -10.50 -3.71 3.83
N ALA A 221 -9.82 -4.09 4.92
CA ALA A 221 -9.58 -5.49 5.27
C ALA A 221 -10.89 -6.24 5.46
N ARG A 222 -11.83 -5.65 6.21
CA ARG A 222 -13.14 -6.25 6.46
C ARG A 222 -13.96 -6.41 5.18
N ASN A 223 -14.05 -5.36 4.35
CA ASN A 223 -14.76 -5.40 3.06
C ASN A 223 -14.26 -6.53 2.15
N LEU A 224 -12.99 -6.87 2.26
CA LEU A 224 -12.36 -7.90 1.44
C LEU A 224 -12.30 -9.28 2.12
N GLY A 225 -12.84 -9.44 3.30
CA GLY A 225 -12.86 -10.73 3.99
C GLY A 225 -11.49 -11.12 4.58
N ARG A 226 -10.72 -10.15 5.10
CA ARG A 226 -9.44 -10.36 5.79
C ARG A 226 -9.60 -10.14 7.30
N GLY A 227 -8.80 -10.84 8.09
CA GLY A 227 -8.57 -10.49 9.49
C GLY A 227 -7.82 -9.16 9.60
N PHE A 228 -8.00 -8.44 10.71
CA PHE A 228 -7.35 -7.16 10.90
C PHE A 228 -6.80 -7.01 12.32
N ILE A 229 -5.57 -6.52 12.41
CA ILE A 229 -4.94 -6.05 13.64
C ILE A 229 -4.62 -4.57 13.41
N GLY A 230 -5.17 -3.69 14.25
CA GLY A 230 -4.96 -2.25 14.14
C GLY A 230 -4.47 -1.67 15.46
N ILE A 231 -3.44 -0.82 15.41
CA ILE A 231 -2.89 -0.15 16.57
C ILE A 231 -3.05 1.35 16.40
N GLU A 232 -3.53 2.04 17.43
CA GLU A 232 -3.67 3.50 17.45
C GLU A 232 -3.41 4.02 18.86
N ARG A 233 -2.57 5.05 18.97
CA ARG A 233 -2.25 5.62 20.30
C ARG A 233 -3.22 6.70 20.78
N ASP A 234 -3.87 7.41 19.85
CA ASP A 234 -4.82 8.45 20.18
C ASP A 234 -6.21 7.85 20.47
N PRO A 235 -6.77 8.03 21.68
CA PRO A 235 -8.04 7.42 22.04
C PRO A 235 -9.21 7.93 21.19
N THR A 236 -9.15 9.15 20.65
CA THR A 236 -10.20 9.72 19.81
C THR A 236 -10.21 9.07 18.44
N TYR A 237 -9.02 8.94 17.82
CA TYR A 237 -8.90 8.22 16.56
C TYR A 237 -9.17 6.74 16.72
N PHE A 238 -8.76 6.12 17.82
CA PHE A 238 -9.08 4.74 18.14
C PHE A 238 -10.60 4.49 18.22
N ALA A 239 -11.33 5.34 18.92
CA ALA A 239 -12.81 5.24 19.01
C ALA A 239 -13.45 5.41 17.62
N THR A 240 -12.96 6.36 16.82
CA THR A 240 -13.42 6.60 15.46
C THR A 240 -13.15 5.38 14.55
N ALA A 241 -11.94 4.83 14.62
CA ALA A 241 -11.56 3.63 13.86
C ALA A 241 -12.43 2.44 14.23
N SER A 242 -12.63 2.20 15.54
CA SER A 242 -13.44 1.11 16.06
C SER A 242 -14.88 1.17 15.53
N ALA A 243 -15.50 2.35 15.57
CA ALA A 243 -16.86 2.55 15.05
C ALA A 243 -16.93 2.32 13.52
N ARG A 244 -15.98 2.84 12.76
CA ARG A 244 -15.93 2.70 11.29
C ARG A 244 -15.72 1.24 10.87
N ILE A 245 -14.80 0.55 11.53
CA ILE A 245 -14.51 -0.85 11.23
C ILE A 245 -15.69 -1.75 11.60
N ALA A 246 -16.37 -1.49 12.73
CA ALA A 246 -17.58 -2.23 13.11
C ALA A 246 -18.71 -2.05 12.10
N ALA A 247 -18.85 -0.87 11.50
CA ALA A 247 -19.87 -0.57 10.50
C ALA A 247 -19.57 -1.08 9.08
N ALA A 248 -18.32 -1.53 8.80
CA ALA A 248 -17.93 -2.08 7.51
C ALA A 248 -18.64 -3.44 7.25
N LYS A 249 -18.79 -3.80 5.97
CA LYS A 249 -19.55 -5.01 5.53
C LYS A 249 -18.75 -6.29 5.68
#